data_42686e80afc4ca5f6b48dd1892fc4fb0
#
_entry.id   42686e80afc4ca5f6b48dd1892fc4fb0
#
_cell.length_a   1.000
_cell.length_b   1.000
_cell.length_c   1.000
_cell.angle_alpha   90.00
_cell.angle_beta   90.00
_cell.angle_gamma   90.00
#
_symmetry.space_group_name_H-M   'P 1'
#
loop_
_entity.id
_entity.type
_entity.pdbx_description
1 polymer ?
#
loop_
_entity_poly.entity_id
_entity_poly.type
_entity_poly.pdbx_seq_one_letter_code
_entity_poly.pdbx_strand_id
1 'polypeptide(L)'
;MLTLWCVGPVLERMMGHLPYLALYVLSGLGGSAGMMVWALFSQDGWLTSAYGASGALFGLFASILVVYQRIGIDIRSMLIWMLINFLMPIITPNIAWQAHVGGFIIGGVFAWLLVSGLHALRGKSLQQRTLIYGAIMLVVIIAVVVVCNMSNPLRANPLLGMFF
;
A
#
# COMPACT_ATOMS: atom_id res chain seq x y z
N MET A 1 6.35 -5.12 -13.89
CA MET A 1 6.36 -3.88 -14.72
C MET A 1 5.18 -3.80 -15.68
N LEU A 2 4.74 -4.89 -16.32
CA LEU A 2 3.59 -4.91 -17.25
C LEU A 2 2.31 -4.39 -16.60
N THR A 3 2.03 -4.79 -15.36
CA THR A 3 0.87 -4.34 -14.59
C THR A 3 0.85 -2.83 -14.36
N LEU A 4 2.01 -2.24 -14.03
CA LEU A 4 2.13 -0.79 -13.86
C LEU A 4 1.87 -0.07 -15.18
N TRP A 5 2.33 -0.62 -16.29
CA TRP A 5 2.11 -0.06 -17.63
C TRP A 5 0.64 -0.12 -18.05
N CYS A 6 -0.08 -1.18 -17.67
CA CYS A 6 -1.52 -1.31 -17.98
C CYS A 6 -2.41 -0.45 -17.07
N VAL A 7 -2.15 -0.47 -15.76
CA VAL A 7 -3.03 0.12 -14.73
C VAL A 7 -2.69 1.59 -14.47
N GLY A 8 -1.39 1.92 -14.48
CA GLY A 8 -0.90 3.26 -14.17
C GLY A 8 -1.53 4.36 -15.02
N PRO A 9 -1.44 4.28 -16.37
CA PRO A 9 -1.99 5.32 -17.23
C PRO A 9 -3.51 5.51 -17.08
N VAL A 10 -4.25 4.45 -16.73
CA VAL A 10 -5.71 4.54 -16.51
C VAL A 10 -5.98 5.38 -15.27
N LEU A 11 -5.35 5.04 -14.14
CA LEU A 11 -5.52 5.79 -12.88
C LEU A 11 -5.01 7.23 -13.02
N GLU A 12 -3.86 7.42 -13.63
CA GLU A 12 -3.26 8.74 -13.79
C GLU A 12 -4.13 9.66 -14.64
N ARG A 13 -4.76 9.15 -15.71
CA ARG A 13 -5.73 9.91 -16.51
C ARG A 13 -7.01 10.23 -15.73
N MET A 14 -7.45 9.35 -14.82
CA MET A 14 -8.68 9.54 -14.04
C MET A 14 -8.50 10.55 -12.91
N MET A 15 -7.36 10.55 -12.24
CA MET A 15 -7.15 11.34 -11.01
C MET A 15 -6.10 12.46 -11.16
N GLY A 16 -5.31 12.45 -12.24
CA GLY A 16 -4.20 13.38 -12.47
C GLY A 16 -2.88 12.93 -11.85
N HIS A 17 -1.80 13.59 -12.24
CA HIS A 17 -0.42 13.20 -11.87
C HIS A 17 -0.17 13.21 -10.35
N LEU A 18 -0.55 14.28 -9.65
CA LEU A 18 -0.24 14.42 -8.22
C LEU A 18 -0.98 13.38 -7.36
N PRO A 19 -2.31 13.15 -7.49
CA PRO A 19 -2.99 12.10 -6.75
C PRO A 19 -2.46 10.70 -7.07
N TYR A 20 -2.14 10.44 -8.35
CA TYR A 20 -1.56 9.17 -8.78
C TYR A 20 -0.18 8.91 -8.14
N LEU A 21 0.72 9.90 -8.18
CA LEU A 21 2.04 9.79 -7.58
C LEU A 21 1.95 9.60 -6.07
N ALA A 22 1.10 10.38 -5.39
CA ALA A 22 0.88 10.25 -3.95
C ALA A 22 0.35 8.85 -3.60
N LEU A 23 -0.62 8.35 -4.37
CA LEU A 23 -1.16 7.00 -4.21
C LEU A 23 -0.08 5.93 -4.34
N TYR A 24 0.74 6.00 -5.40
CA TYR A 24 1.80 5.04 -5.65
C TYR A 24 2.83 5.01 -4.51
N VAL A 25 3.31 6.20 -4.11
CA VAL A 25 4.32 6.33 -3.04
C VAL A 25 3.76 5.87 -1.68
N LEU A 26 2.56 6.34 -1.30
CA LEU A 26 1.94 5.96 -0.03
C LEU A 26 1.66 4.47 0.03
N SER A 27 1.21 3.86 -1.07
CA SER A 27 0.97 2.42 -1.14
C SER A 27 2.27 1.61 -1.00
N GLY A 28 3.37 2.06 -1.60
CA GLY A 28 4.67 1.44 -1.42
C GLY A 28 5.17 1.52 0.02
N LEU A 29 5.06 2.70 0.64
CA LEU A 29 5.39 2.90 2.07
C LEU A 29 4.47 2.07 2.98
N GLY A 30 3.17 1.98 2.63
CA GLY A 30 2.20 1.13 3.32
C GLY A 30 2.58 -0.35 3.25
N GLY A 31 3.10 -0.80 2.11
CA GLY A 31 3.64 -2.15 1.97
C GLY A 31 4.80 -2.41 2.93
N SER A 32 5.75 -1.49 3.00
CA SER A 32 6.89 -1.58 3.93
C SER A 32 6.41 -1.57 5.40
N ALA A 33 5.47 -0.71 5.75
CA ALA A 33 4.87 -0.67 7.07
C ALA A 33 4.15 -1.99 7.42
N GLY A 34 3.44 -2.60 6.46
CA GLY A 34 2.79 -3.91 6.61
C GLY A 34 3.79 -5.02 6.95
N MET A 35 4.96 -5.03 6.33
CA MET A 35 6.04 -5.96 6.67
C MET A 35 6.54 -5.75 8.11
N MET A 36 6.74 -4.50 8.53
CA MET A 36 7.19 -4.19 9.89
C MET A 36 6.15 -4.58 10.95
N VAL A 37 4.86 -4.37 10.67
CA VAL A 37 3.78 -4.83 11.55
C VAL A 37 3.79 -6.36 11.67
N TRP A 38 3.98 -7.07 10.56
CA TRP A 38 4.10 -8.54 10.59
C TRP A 38 5.30 -9.01 11.39
N ALA A 39 6.43 -8.30 11.32
CA ALA A 39 7.63 -8.62 12.07
C ALA A 39 7.45 -8.57 13.60
N LEU A 40 6.43 -7.87 14.12
CA LEU A 40 6.08 -7.91 15.55
C LEU A 40 5.53 -9.27 15.99
N PHE A 41 4.97 -10.05 15.05
CA PHE A 41 4.36 -11.35 15.32
C PHE A 41 5.20 -12.55 14.83
N SER A 42 6.31 -12.30 14.13
CA SER A 42 7.17 -13.32 13.53
C SER A 42 8.63 -13.01 13.85
N GLN A 43 9.33 -13.96 14.48
CA GLN A 43 10.76 -13.78 14.81
C GLN A 43 11.62 -13.57 13.55
N ASP A 44 11.30 -14.30 12.47
CA ASP A 44 12.02 -14.21 11.19
C ASP A 44 11.63 -12.96 10.39
N GLY A 45 10.55 -12.28 10.77
CA GLY A 45 10.04 -11.10 10.06
C GLY A 45 11.02 -9.93 10.00
N TRP A 46 11.87 -9.78 11.02
CA TRP A 46 12.91 -8.74 11.07
C TRP A 46 14.11 -9.02 10.16
N LEU A 47 14.28 -10.26 9.74
CA LEU A 47 15.36 -10.72 8.86
C LEU A 47 14.87 -10.86 7.40
N THR A 48 13.56 -10.74 7.17
CA THR A 48 12.96 -10.88 5.85
C THR A 48 13.19 -9.63 5.03
N SER A 49 13.82 -9.79 3.87
CA SER A 49 13.98 -8.73 2.87
C SER A 49 12.97 -8.89 1.74
N ALA A 50 12.39 -7.80 1.27
CA ALA A 50 11.53 -7.79 0.11
C ALA A 50 11.96 -6.71 -0.87
N TYR A 51 11.93 -7.04 -2.16
CA TYR A 51 12.29 -6.15 -3.24
C TYR A 51 11.15 -6.06 -4.24
N GLY A 52 10.88 -4.86 -4.73
CA GLY A 52 9.94 -4.65 -5.81
C GLY A 52 8.80 -3.69 -5.49
N ALA A 53 8.22 -3.17 -6.56
CA ALA A 53 7.11 -2.21 -6.51
C ALA A 53 5.74 -2.87 -6.27
N SER A 54 5.69 -4.17 -5.92
CA SER A 54 4.44 -4.93 -5.85
C SER A 54 3.47 -4.40 -4.78
N GLY A 55 3.96 -3.95 -3.62
CA GLY A 55 3.13 -3.32 -2.61
C GLY A 55 2.42 -2.06 -3.15
N ALA A 56 3.14 -1.21 -3.88
CA ALA A 56 2.54 -0.05 -4.54
C ALA A 56 1.49 -0.47 -5.59
N LEU A 57 1.77 -1.51 -6.39
CA LEU A 57 0.83 -2.05 -7.37
C LEU A 57 -0.46 -2.56 -6.74
N PHE A 58 -0.38 -3.25 -5.61
CA PHE A 58 -1.58 -3.68 -4.88
C PHE A 58 -2.41 -2.50 -4.38
N GLY A 59 -1.78 -1.40 -4.00
CA GLY A 59 -2.47 -0.15 -3.67
C GLY A 59 -3.16 0.48 -4.89
N LEU A 60 -2.54 0.45 -6.08
CA LEU A 60 -3.19 0.88 -7.32
C LEU A 60 -4.41 0.00 -7.65
N PHE A 61 -4.31 -1.31 -7.47
CA PHE A 61 -5.46 -2.21 -7.64
C PHE A 61 -6.59 -1.90 -6.67
N ALA A 62 -6.29 -1.71 -5.38
CA ALA A 62 -7.29 -1.30 -4.40
C ALA A 62 -7.99 -0.01 -4.80
N SER A 63 -7.24 0.94 -5.33
CA SER A 63 -7.77 2.24 -5.79
C SER A 63 -8.71 2.09 -6.98
N ILE A 64 -8.37 1.27 -7.97
CA ILE A 64 -9.28 0.98 -9.09
C ILE A 64 -10.57 0.33 -8.58
N LEU A 65 -10.49 -0.62 -7.64
CA LEU A 65 -11.69 -1.23 -7.05
C LEU A 65 -12.59 -0.17 -6.41
N VAL A 66 -12.03 0.74 -5.62
CA VAL A 66 -12.79 1.83 -4.97
C VAL A 66 -13.46 2.73 -6.02
N VAL A 67 -12.71 3.12 -7.06
CA VAL A 67 -13.22 4.01 -8.11
C VAL A 67 -14.30 3.30 -8.94
N TYR A 68 -14.04 2.06 -9.39
CA TYR A 68 -14.98 1.30 -10.23
C TYR A 68 -16.28 0.99 -9.49
N GLN A 69 -16.18 0.59 -8.20
CA GLN A 69 -17.35 0.41 -7.37
C GLN A 69 -18.19 1.70 -7.26
N ARG A 70 -17.52 2.85 -7.18
CA ARG A 70 -18.21 4.14 -7.07
C ARG A 70 -18.97 4.54 -8.32
N ILE A 71 -18.45 4.19 -9.50
CA ILE A 71 -19.07 4.49 -10.81
C ILE A 71 -19.93 3.33 -11.36
N GLY A 72 -20.11 2.26 -10.57
CA GLY A 72 -20.99 1.14 -10.93
C GLY A 72 -20.43 0.18 -11.98
N ILE A 73 -19.12 0.16 -12.21
CA ILE A 73 -18.47 -0.79 -13.11
C ILE A 73 -18.35 -2.14 -12.42
N ASP A 74 -18.57 -3.23 -13.16
CA ASP A 74 -18.37 -4.59 -12.64
C ASP A 74 -16.90 -4.85 -12.33
N ILE A 75 -16.65 -5.20 -11.07
CA ILE A 75 -15.30 -5.45 -10.53
C ILE A 75 -14.96 -6.94 -10.38
N ARG A 76 -15.87 -7.85 -10.79
CA ARG A 76 -15.72 -9.30 -10.53
C ARG A 76 -14.45 -9.88 -11.13
N SER A 77 -14.17 -9.59 -12.39
CA SER A 77 -12.97 -10.07 -13.08
C SER A 77 -11.69 -9.56 -12.40
N MET A 78 -11.71 -8.32 -11.95
CA MET A 78 -10.60 -7.71 -11.24
C MET A 78 -10.39 -8.33 -9.85
N LEU A 79 -11.48 -8.62 -9.13
CA LEU A 79 -11.40 -9.32 -7.83
C LEU A 79 -10.82 -10.74 -7.99
N ILE A 80 -11.21 -11.47 -9.03
CA ILE A 80 -10.65 -12.79 -9.33
C ILE A 80 -9.14 -12.68 -9.59
N TRP A 81 -8.73 -11.72 -10.42
CA TRP A 81 -7.32 -11.49 -10.73
C TRP A 81 -6.51 -11.13 -9.48
N MET A 82 -7.06 -10.29 -8.62
CA MET A 82 -6.44 -9.94 -7.35
C MET A 82 -6.34 -11.12 -6.41
N LEU A 83 -7.40 -11.93 -6.30
CA LEU A 83 -7.39 -13.13 -5.46
C LEU A 83 -6.27 -14.08 -5.89
N ILE A 84 -6.12 -14.31 -7.20
CA ILE A 84 -5.02 -15.14 -7.74
C ILE A 84 -3.66 -14.57 -7.29
N ASN A 85 -3.45 -13.26 -7.41
CA ASN A 85 -2.20 -12.62 -7.01
C ASN A 85 -1.96 -12.66 -5.49
N PHE A 86 -3.01 -12.59 -4.65
CA PHE A 86 -2.91 -12.77 -3.21
C PHE A 86 -2.61 -14.22 -2.80
N LEU A 87 -3.02 -15.19 -3.62
CA LEU A 87 -2.73 -16.60 -3.38
C LEU A 87 -1.35 -17.05 -3.89
N MET A 88 -0.73 -16.26 -4.78
CA MET A 88 0.61 -16.57 -5.33
C MET A 88 1.69 -16.86 -4.27
N PRO A 89 1.75 -16.15 -3.12
CA PRO A 89 2.72 -16.45 -2.06
C PRO A 89 2.60 -17.86 -1.47
N ILE A 90 1.44 -18.49 -1.58
CA ILE A 90 1.24 -19.87 -1.12
C ILE A 90 1.98 -20.87 -2.04
N ILE A 91 2.05 -20.54 -3.34
CA ILE A 91 2.64 -21.41 -4.37
C ILE A 91 4.11 -21.06 -4.60
N THR A 92 4.44 -19.76 -4.51
CA THR A 92 5.78 -19.26 -4.81
C THR A 92 6.42 -18.73 -3.51
N PRO A 93 7.44 -19.40 -2.97
CA PRO A 93 8.15 -18.93 -1.78
C PRO A 93 8.84 -17.58 -2.07
N ASN A 94 9.15 -16.85 -1.01
CA ASN A 94 9.83 -15.54 -1.03
C ASN A 94 9.02 -14.37 -1.63
N ILE A 95 7.70 -14.49 -1.73
CA ILE A 95 6.83 -13.34 -2.01
C ILE A 95 6.36 -12.74 -0.68
N ALA A 96 6.68 -11.47 -0.45
CA ALA A 96 6.26 -10.74 0.73
C ALA A 96 4.79 -10.33 0.65
N TRP A 97 3.87 -11.27 0.90
CA TRP A 97 2.42 -11.02 0.90
C TRP A 97 2.00 -9.92 1.88
N GLN A 98 2.74 -9.73 2.96
CA GLN A 98 2.53 -8.68 3.96
C GLN A 98 2.65 -7.29 3.32
N ALA A 99 3.61 -7.11 2.40
CA ALA A 99 3.75 -5.87 1.64
C ALA A 99 2.56 -5.65 0.69
N HIS A 100 1.99 -6.72 0.11
CA HIS A 100 0.80 -6.63 -0.73
C HIS A 100 -0.40 -6.17 0.10
N VAL A 101 -0.63 -6.79 1.26
CA VAL A 101 -1.72 -6.41 2.17
C VAL A 101 -1.58 -4.96 2.65
N GLY A 102 -0.38 -4.58 3.12
CA GLY A 102 -0.11 -3.21 3.58
C GLY A 102 -0.35 -2.17 2.49
N GLY A 103 0.19 -2.41 1.29
CA GLY A 103 -0.02 -1.54 0.14
C GLY A 103 -1.48 -1.44 -0.30
N PHE A 104 -2.18 -2.57 -0.32
CA PHE A 104 -3.60 -2.64 -0.65
C PHE A 104 -4.46 -1.82 0.31
N ILE A 105 -4.25 -1.97 1.63
CA ILE A 105 -5.00 -1.24 2.65
C ILE A 105 -4.74 0.27 2.51
N ILE A 106 -3.47 0.69 2.45
CA ILE A 106 -3.12 2.11 2.39
C ILE A 106 -3.62 2.74 1.09
N GLY A 107 -3.43 2.09 -0.05
CA GLY A 107 -3.92 2.60 -1.34
C GLY A 107 -5.44 2.66 -1.42
N GLY A 108 -6.13 1.63 -0.92
CA GLY A 108 -7.59 1.60 -0.86
C GLY A 108 -8.17 2.69 0.03
N VAL A 109 -7.62 2.88 1.24
CA VAL A 109 -8.04 3.94 2.16
C VAL A 109 -7.78 5.32 1.55
N PHE A 110 -6.61 5.53 0.94
CA PHE A 110 -6.31 6.82 0.30
C PHE A 110 -7.27 7.13 -0.85
N ALA A 111 -7.52 6.16 -1.73
CA ALA A 111 -8.48 6.32 -2.83
C ALA A 111 -9.89 6.57 -2.30
N TRP A 112 -10.32 5.85 -1.27
CA TRP A 112 -11.63 6.05 -0.65
C TRP A 112 -11.76 7.46 -0.05
N LEU A 113 -10.73 7.98 0.62
CA LEU A 113 -10.69 9.34 1.14
C LEU A 113 -10.77 10.39 0.01
N LEU A 114 -10.12 10.13 -1.13
CA LEU A 114 -10.18 11.02 -2.28
C LEU A 114 -11.56 11.02 -2.95
N VAL A 115 -12.21 9.86 -3.05
CA VAL A 115 -13.51 9.71 -3.73
C VAL A 115 -14.68 10.11 -2.83
N SER A 116 -14.73 9.57 -1.61
CA SER A 116 -15.84 9.80 -0.67
C SER A 116 -15.63 11.03 0.20
N GLY A 117 -14.41 11.23 0.68
CA GLY A 117 -13.93 12.39 1.43
C GLY A 117 -14.65 12.65 2.75
N LEU A 118 -13.98 13.38 3.62
CA LEU A 118 -14.61 13.96 4.80
C LEU A 118 -15.44 15.18 4.40
N HIS A 119 -16.60 15.37 5.00
CA HIS A 119 -17.51 16.50 4.74
C HIS A 119 -16.78 17.86 4.80
N ALA A 120 -15.87 18.00 5.74
CA ALA A 120 -15.07 19.22 5.95
C ALA A 120 -14.17 19.60 4.73
N LEU A 121 -13.84 18.64 3.87
CA LEU A 121 -12.95 18.86 2.73
C LEU A 121 -13.66 18.77 1.38
N ARG A 122 -14.98 18.61 1.34
CA ARG A 122 -15.75 18.50 0.08
C ARG A 122 -15.64 19.71 -0.83
N GLY A 123 -15.46 20.91 -0.27
CA GLY A 123 -15.27 22.15 -1.05
C GLY A 123 -13.85 22.38 -1.58
N LYS A 124 -12.89 21.52 -1.24
CA LYS A 124 -11.50 21.66 -1.68
C LYS A 124 -11.24 20.94 -3.00
N SER A 125 -10.29 21.46 -3.79
CA SER A 125 -9.86 20.81 -5.03
C SER A 125 -9.26 19.42 -4.74
N LEU A 126 -9.25 18.53 -5.74
CA LEU A 126 -8.67 17.19 -5.62
C LEU A 126 -7.20 17.26 -5.21
N GLN A 127 -6.43 18.21 -5.74
CA GLN A 127 -5.03 18.40 -5.37
C GLN A 127 -4.86 18.78 -3.89
N GLN A 128 -5.68 19.71 -3.36
CA GLN A 128 -5.66 20.07 -1.95
C GLN A 128 -6.03 18.90 -1.05
N ARG A 129 -7.03 18.11 -1.45
CA ARG A 129 -7.42 16.89 -0.72
C ARG A 129 -6.30 15.86 -0.74
N THR A 130 -5.63 15.70 -1.87
CA THR A 130 -4.46 14.81 -2.01
C THR A 130 -3.35 15.20 -1.04
N LEU A 131 -3.01 16.48 -0.96
CA LEU A 131 -1.97 16.96 -0.05
C LEU A 131 -2.34 16.74 1.42
N ILE A 132 -3.59 17.07 1.80
CA ILE A 132 -4.04 16.93 3.19
C ILE A 132 -4.11 15.47 3.60
N TYR A 133 -4.80 14.63 2.83
CA TYR A 133 -4.93 13.20 3.17
C TYR A 133 -3.59 12.48 3.03
N GLY A 134 -2.78 12.85 2.03
CA GLY A 134 -1.45 12.30 1.84
C GLY A 134 -0.53 12.60 3.01
N ALA A 135 -0.53 13.84 3.51
CA ALA A 135 0.25 14.22 4.68
C ALA A 135 -0.20 13.47 5.94
N ILE A 136 -1.52 13.37 6.18
CA ILE A 136 -2.06 12.62 7.33
C ILE A 136 -1.64 11.16 7.25
N MET A 137 -1.82 10.52 6.10
CA MET A 137 -1.46 9.11 5.93
C MET A 137 0.04 8.88 6.05
N LEU A 138 0.86 9.79 5.53
CA LEU A 138 2.32 9.72 5.69
C LEU A 138 2.70 9.78 7.17
N VAL A 139 2.12 10.69 7.94
CA VAL A 139 2.35 10.78 9.40
C VAL A 139 1.94 9.48 10.10
N VAL A 140 0.78 8.90 9.74
CA VAL A 140 0.33 7.61 10.30
C VAL A 140 1.31 6.49 9.95
N ILE A 141 1.75 6.40 8.69
CA ILE A 141 2.73 5.38 8.25
C ILE A 141 4.04 5.55 9.03
N ILE A 142 4.56 6.77 9.15
CA ILE A 142 5.78 7.06 9.92
C ILE A 142 5.59 6.65 11.38
N ALA A 143 4.48 6.98 12.01
CA ALA A 143 4.18 6.60 13.38
C ALA A 143 4.19 5.07 13.55
N VAL A 144 3.54 4.33 12.64
CA VAL A 144 3.54 2.86 12.65
C VAL A 144 4.97 2.33 12.52
N VAL A 145 5.75 2.83 11.57
CA VAL A 145 7.14 2.42 11.35
C VAL A 145 8.00 2.68 12.60
N VAL A 146 7.86 3.85 13.22
CA VAL A 146 8.61 4.21 14.44
C VAL A 146 8.24 3.28 15.58
N VAL A 147 6.94 3.08 15.85
CA VAL A 147 6.47 2.19 16.92
C VAL A 147 6.95 0.76 16.70
N CYS A 148 6.80 0.21 15.49
CA CYS A 148 7.30 -1.12 15.17
C CYS A 148 8.82 -1.22 15.38
N ASN A 149 9.57 -0.21 14.94
CA ASN A 149 11.03 -0.20 15.04
C ASN A 149 11.53 -0.06 16.49
N MET A 150 10.73 0.49 17.41
CA MET A 150 11.05 0.48 18.86
C MET A 150 11.05 -0.94 19.44
N SER A 151 10.25 -1.83 18.86
CA SER A 151 10.15 -3.24 19.25
C SER A 151 11.11 -4.15 18.48
N ASN A 152 12.03 -3.61 17.69
CA ASN A 152 12.97 -4.38 16.89
C ASN A 152 14.06 -5.02 17.78
N PRO A 153 14.12 -6.36 17.89
CA PRO A 153 15.10 -7.05 18.75
C PRO A 153 16.54 -6.89 18.28
N LEU A 154 16.76 -6.61 16.99
CA LEU A 154 18.11 -6.38 16.44
C LEU A 154 18.74 -5.08 16.96
N ARG A 155 17.95 -4.14 17.47
CA ARG A 155 18.45 -2.92 18.14
C ARG A 155 19.06 -3.22 19.50
N ALA A 156 18.46 -4.17 20.23
CA ALA A 156 18.94 -4.55 21.56
C ALA A 156 20.20 -5.44 21.48
N ASN A 157 20.35 -6.22 20.41
CA ASN A 157 21.50 -7.09 20.19
C ASN A 157 21.94 -7.07 18.71
N PRO A 158 22.81 -6.12 18.31
CA PRO A 158 23.27 -5.99 16.92
C PRO A 158 24.00 -7.24 16.39
N LEU A 159 24.53 -8.09 17.28
CA LEU A 159 25.23 -9.32 16.89
C LEU A 159 24.28 -10.36 16.28
N LEU A 160 22.99 -10.31 16.59
CA LEU A 160 22.01 -11.21 15.97
C LEU A 160 21.91 -11.02 14.45
N GLY A 161 22.13 -9.78 13.94
CA GLY A 161 22.13 -9.50 12.51
C GLY A 161 23.40 -9.94 11.75
N MET A 162 24.43 -10.42 12.46
CA MET A 162 25.66 -10.91 11.83
C MET A 162 25.62 -12.41 11.49
N PHE A 163 24.63 -13.14 12.00
CA PHE A 163 24.52 -14.60 11.81
C PHE A 163 23.48 -14.99 10.73
N PHE A 164 22.85 -14.02 10.07
CA PHE A 164 21.88 -14.19 9.00
C PHE A 164 22.16 -13.21 7.84
#